data_54bd8531830e72eed5f76d4f43d450e9
#
_entry.id   54bd8531830e72eed5f76d4f43d450e9
#
_cell.length_a   1.000
_cell.length_b   1.000
_cell.length_c   1.000
_cell.angle_alpha   90.00
_cell.angle_beta   90.00
_cell.angle_gamma   90.00
#
_symmetry.space_group_name_H-M   'P 1'
#
loop_
_entity.id
_entity.type
_entity.pdbx_description
1 polymer ?
#
loop_
_entity_poly.entity_id
_entity_poly.type
_entity_poly.pdbx_seq_one_letter_code
_entity_poly.pdbx_strand_id
1 'polypeptide(L)'
;WIAAHLAAASAYAADVVFGPVYPVYPEGTPDWVRAANPMFHDMGWSTPGKTVDFGQSGNTLIRADLVRRLDIRFDPEFGRSGGEDNDFFRRLARRGARLVVTDTAKAWENVPADRVRTGYLLQRMVRTGRIYANLALRGVHGPRRLAFAIDALLKLLVATGGAIAFLPIDRTRAFRLRMKASSNLGKLSALFGARPTAAWS
;
A
#
# COMPACT_ATOMS: atom_id res chain seq x y z
N TRP A 1 -12.01 9.75 -17.24
CA TRP A 1 -11.17 9.65 -16.05
C TRP A 1 -11.21 10.93 -15.22
N ILE A 2 -10.75 12.10 -15.72
CA ILE A 2 -10.77 13.37 -14.97
C ILE A 2 -12.21 13.74 -14.54
N ALA A 3 -13.20 13.64 -15.43
CA ALA A 3 -14.58 13.92 -15.11
C ALA A 3 -15.11 13.06 -13.94
N ALA A 4 -14.71 11.78 -13.86
CA ALA A 4 -15.09 10.91 -12.75
C ALA A 4 -14.47 11.37 -11.41
N HIS A 5 -13.22 11.80 -11.42
CA HIS A 5 -12.58 12.38 -10.24
C HIS A 5 -13.27 13.67 -9.78
N LEU A 6 -13.58 14.57 -10.71
CA LEU A 6 -14.25 15.83 -10.40
C LEU A 6 -15.67 15.60 -9.88
N ALA A 7 -16.42 14.67 -10.48
CA ALA A 7 -17.74 14.28 -10.00
C ALA A 7 -17.69 13.75 -8.57
N ALA A 8 -16.72 12.86 -8.26
CA ALA A 8 -16.54 12.33 -6.92
C ALA A 8 -16.09 13.41 -5.92
N ALA A 9 -15.21 14.33 -6.33
CA ALA A 9 -14.78 15.45 -5.49
C ALA A 9 -15.97 16.33 -5.09
N SER A 10 -16.86 16.63 -6.04
CA SER A 10 -18.07 17.39 -5.80
C SER A 10 -19.07 16.61 -4.93
N ALA A 11 -19.38 15.36 -5.29
CA ALA A 11 -20.38 14.55 -4.61
C ALA A 11 -20.05 14.29 -3.13
N TYR A 12 -18.77 14.15 -2.82
CA TYR A 12 -18.32 13.83 -1.45
C TYR A 12 -17.69 15.03 -0.72
N ALA A 13 -17.73 16.23 -1.29
CA ALA A 13 -17.06 17.43 -0.78
C ALA A 13 -15.59 17.13 -0.40
N ALA A 14 -14.88 16.46 -1.31
CA ALA A 14 -13.54 15.94 -1.05
C ALA A 14 -12.44 16.90 -1.52
N ASP A 15 -11.38 16.99 -0.74
CA ASP A 15 -10.15 17.71 -1.10
C ASP A 15 -9.21 16.83 -1.92
N VAL A 16 -9.27 15.52 -1.70
CA VAL A 16 -8.47 14.51 -2.40
C VAL A 16 -9.36 13.32 -2.74
N VAL A 17 -9.29 12.88 -4.00
CA VAL A 17 -10.02 11.71 -4.49
C VAL A 17 -9.05 10.70 -5.05
N PHE A 18 -9.08 9.47 -4.54
CA PHE A 18 -8.32 8.35 -5.07
C PHE A 18 -9.22 7.47 -5.95
N GLY A 19 -8.68 7.04 -7.08
CA GLY A 19 -9.28 6.03 -7.95
C GLY A 19 -8.46 4.74 -7.97
N PRO A 20 -9.08 3.58 -8.30
CA PRO A 20 -8.38 2.31 -8.39
C PRO A 20 -7.43 2.30 -9.60
N VAL A 21 -6.27 1.64 -9.41
CA VAL A 21 -5.35 1.29 -10.49
C VAL A 21 -5.37 -0.23 -10.65
N TYR A 22 -5.85 -0.69 -11.80
CA TYR A 22 -5.94 -2.10 -12.12
C TYR A 22 -4.67 -2.57 -12.82
N PRO A 23 -3.96 -3.58 -12.31
CA PRO A 23 -2.79 -4.12 -12.97
C PRO A 23 -3.16 -4.90 -14.24
N VAL A 24 -2.50 -4.59 -15.33
CA VAL A 24 -2.53 -5.38 -16.56
C VAL A 24 -1.30 -6.28 -16.57
N TYR A 25 -1.50 -7.54 -16.26
CA TYR A 25 -0.42 -8.51 -16.18
C TYR A 25 0.04 -8.95 -17.56
N PRO A 26 1.36 -9.12 -17.79
CA PRO A 26 1.90 -9.58 -19.06
C PRO A 26 1.42 -10.99 -19.42
N GLU A 27 1.47 -11.31 -20.70
CA GLU A 27 1.23 -12.66 -21.19
C GLU A 27 2.18 -13.66 -20.51
N GLY A 28 1.73 -14.91 -20.30
CA GLY A 28 2.50 -15.93 -19.58
C GLY A 28 2.55 -15.78 -18.06
N THR A 29 1.92 -14.74 -17.48
CA THR A 29 1.78 -14.67 -16.02
C THR A 29 0.92 -15.85 -15.52
N PRO A 30 1.39 -16.66 -14.56
CA PRO A 30 0.63 -17.79 -14.05
C PRO A 30 -0.75 -17.38 -13.48
N ASP A 31 -1.77 -18.20 -13.71
CA ASP A 31 -3.16 -17.89 -13.28
C ASP A 31 -3.29 -17.69 -11.78
N TRP A 32 -2.55 -18.45 -10.99
CA TRP A 32 -2.54 -18.26 -9.53
C TRP A 32 -1.95 -16.91 -9.10
N VAL A 33 -1.02 -16.32 -9.87
CA VAL A 33 -0.52 -14.95 -9.62
C VAL A 33 -1.59 -13.94 -10.00
N ARG A 34 -2.22 -14.09 -11.16
CA ARG A 34 -3.34 -13.23 -11.59
C ARG A 34 -4.47 -13.27 -10.57
N ALA A 35 -4.86 -14.46 -10.11
CA ALA A 35 -5.91 -14.65 -9.11
C ALA A 35 -5.52 -14.09 -7.73
N ALA A 36 -4.25 -14.15 -7.35
CA ALA A 36 -3.75 -13.52 -6.12
C ALA A 36 -3.77 -12.00 -6.20
N ASN A 37 -3.65 -11.46 -7.40
CA ASN A 37 -3.66 -10.02 -7.73
C ASN A 37 -2.70 -9.17 -6.86
N PRO A 38 -1.41 -9.52 -6.81
CA PRO A 38 -0.45 -8.94 -5.85
C PRO A 38 -0.10 -7.48 -6.11
N MET A 39 -0.42 -6.96 -7.30
CA MET A 39 -0.15 -5.57 -7.68
C MET A 39 -1.34 -4.65 -7.41
N PHE A 40 -2.53 -5.20 -7.19
CA PHE A 40 -3.72 -4.42 -6.87
C PHE A 40 -3.72 -4.01 -5.38
N HIS A 41 -3.96 -2.74 -5.13
CA HIS A 41 -4.09 -2.19 -3.78
C HIS A 41 -5.56 -1.87 -3.50
N ASP A 42 -6.18 -2.67 -2.63
CA ASP A 42 -7.53 -2.36 -2.17
C ASP A 42 -7.48 -1.30 -1.07
N MET A 43 -8.03 -0.13 -1.36
CA MET A 43 -8.23 0.96 -0.39
C MET A 43 -9.69 1.06 0.06
N GLY A 44 -10.50 0.04 -0.24
CA GLY A 44 -11.94 0.03 0.04
C GLY A 44 -12.76 0.61 -1.12
N TRP A 45 -12.35 0.32 -2.36
CA TRP A 45 -13.02 0.78 -3.58
C TRP A 45 -14.49 0.39 -3.67
N SER A 46 -14.90 -0.68 -2.97
CA SER A 46 -16.30 -1.13 -2.89
C SER A 46 -17.22 -0.17 -2.11
N THR A 47 -16.66 0.84 -1.47
CA THR A 47 -17.40 1.83 -0.69
C THR A 47 -17.03 3.24 -1.16
N PRO A 48 -17.58 3.71 -2.31
CA PRO A 48 -17.32 5.06 -2.82
C PRO A 48 -17.68 6.12 -1.78
N GLY A 49 -16.84 7.16 -1.67
CA GLY A 49 -17.01 8.22 -0.65
C GLY A 49 -16.45 7.87 0.73
N LYS A 50 -15.97 6.63 0.95
CA LYS A 50 -15.27 6.27 2.18
C LYS A 50 -14.07 7.17 2.40
N THR A 51 -13.99 7.77 3.60
CA THR A 51 -12.84 8.57 4.02
C THR A 51 -11.67 7.68 4.39
N VAL A 52 -10.48 8.09 3.96
CA VAL A 52 -9.20 7.43 4.25
C VAL A 52 -8.21 8.45 4.80
N ASP A 53 -7.17 7.99 5.50
CA ASP A 53 -6.11 8.83 6.08
C ASP A 53 -4.75 8.65 5.40
N PHE A 54 -4.69 7.86 4.35
CA PHE A 54 -3.50 7.60 3.54
C PHE A 54 -3.89 7.36 2.09
N GLY A 55 -2.92 7.35 1.17
CA GLY A 55 -3.18 7.12 -0.23
C GLY A 55 -1.92 6.92 -1.07
N GLN A 56 -2.12 6.81 -2.37
CA GLN A 56 -1.09 6.64 -3.38
C GLN A 56 -1.30 7.64 -4.51
N SER A 57 -0.24 8.22 -5.05
CA SER A 57 -0.33 9.28 -6.08
C SER A 57 -0.67 8.77 -7.48
N GLY A 58 -0.62 7.46 -7.74
CA GLY A 58 -0.73 6.88 -9.08
C GLY A 58 -2.05 7.17 -9.82
N ASN A 59 -3.16 7.36 -9.08
CA ASN A 59 -4.46 7.74 -9.64
C ASN A 59 -5.22 8.63 -8.64
N THR A 60 -4.86 9.90 -8.59
CA THR A 60 -5.31 10.82 -7.55
C THR A 60 -5.61 12.21 -8.11
N LEU A 61 -6.74 12.78 -7.72
CA LEU A 61 -7.05 14.19 -7.87
C LEU A 61 -6.83 14.90 -6.54
N ILE A 62 -6.14 16.03 -6.53
CA ILE A 62 -5.87 16.85 -5.35
C ILE A 62 -6.26 18.30 -5.65
N ARG A 63 -6.95 18.96 -4.73
CA ARG A 63 -7.20 20.39 -4.81
C ARG A 63 -5.90 21.18 -4.68
N ALA A 64 -5.53 21.89 -5.73
CA ALA A 64 -4.26 22.61 -5.78
C ALA A 64 -4.16 23.75 -4.75
N ASP A 65 -5.27 24.44 -4.44
CA ASP A 65 -5.33 25.49 -3.43
C ASP A 65 -5.05 24.95 -2.02
N LEU A 66 -5.50 23.73 -1.71
CA LEU A 66 -5.20 23.06 -0.45
C LEU A 66 -3.71 22.86 -0.26
N VAL A 67 -3.03 22.31 -1.27
CA VAL A 67 -1.58 22.02 -1.20
C VAL A 67 -0.79 23.31 -1.03
N ARG A 68 -1.15 24.35 -1.80
CA ARG A 68 -0.50 25.67 -1.70
C ARG A 68 -0.70 26.32 -0.34
N ARG A 69 -1.96 26.35 0.17
CA ARG A 69 -2.30 26.96 1.45
C ARG A 69 -1.64 26.25 2.63
N LEU A 70 -1.53 24.93 2.59
CA LEU A 70 -0.91 24.14 3.65
C LEU A 70 0.61 24.03 3.53
N ASP A 71 1.20 24.48 2.43
CA ASP A 71 2.62 24.34 2.07
C ASP A 71 3.15 22.92 2.33
N ILE A 72 2.38 21.91 1.92
CA ILE A 72 2.75 20.50 2.07
C ILE A 72 3.43 20.04 0.79
N ARG A 73 4.62 19.46 0.94
CA ARG A 73 5.40 18.86 -0.15
C ARG A 73 5.76 17.43 0.18
N PHE A 74 6.11 16.63 -0.83
CA PHE A 74 6.73 15.32 -0.61
C PHE A 74 8.02 15.48 0.18
N ASP A 75 8.22 14.62 1.19
CA ASP A 75 9.43 14.64 2.00
C ASP A 75 10.57 13.92 1.26
N PRO A 76 11.68 14.60 0.96
CA PRO A 76 12.82 14.02 0.23
C PRO A 76 13.45 12.82 0.95
N GLU A 77 13.31 12.70 2.27
CA GLU A 77 13.83 11.54 3.04
C GLU A 77 13.26 10.21 2.55
N PHE A 78 12.05 10.23 1.96
CA PHE A 78 11.41 9.03 1.41
C PHE A 78 11.85 8.69 -0.04
N GLY A 79 12.61 9.54 -0.71
CA GLY A 79 12.95 9.40 -2.13
C GLY A 79 13.71 8.10 -2.47
N ARG A 80 14.41 7.49 -1.51
CA ARG A 80 15.10 6.20 -1.69
C ARG A 80 14.34 5.02 -1.08
N SER A 81 13.54 5.25 -0.06
CA SER A 81 12.89 4.18 0.71
C SER A 81 11.49 3.85 0.23
N GLY A 82 10.83 4.77 -0.47
CA GLY A 82 9.41 4.72 -0.77
C GLY A 82 8.55 5.05 0.46
N GLY A 83 7.26 5.25 0.24
CA GLY A 83 6.30 5.64 1.29
C GLY A 83 6.04 7.14 1.37
N GLU A 84 6.64 7.92 0.44
CA GLU A 84 6.44 9.36 0.27
C GLU A 84 4.95 9.70 0.11
N ASP A 85 4.23 8.91 -0.67
CA ASP A 85 2.79 9.07 -0.89
C ASP A 85 2.01 8.95 0.42
N ASN A 86 2.26 7.85 1.16
CA ASN A 86 1.60 7.60 2.42
C ASN A 86 1.86 8.70 3.46
N ASP A 87 3.10 9.18 3.54
CA ASP A 87 3.46 10.29 4.43
C ASP A 87 2.74 11.57 4.01
N PHE A 88 2.80 11.91 2.71
CA PHE A 88 2.19 13.11 2.15
C PHE A 88 0.67 13.15 2.43
N PHE A 89 -0.06 12.09 2.09
CA PHE A 89 -1.50 12.04 2.29
C PHE A 89 -1.89 11.99 3.77
N ARG A 90 -1.11 11.32 4.63
CA ARG A 90 -1.33 11.35 6.08
C ARG A 90 -1.15 12.74 6.67
N ARG A 91 -0.18 13.51 6.19
CA ARG A 91 0.02 14.90 6.63
C ARG A 91 -1.15 15.78 6.18
N LEU A 92 -1.69 15.58 4.97
CA LEU A 92 -2.91 16.27 4.52
C LEU A 92 -4.10 15.92 5.40
N ALA A 93 -4.35 14.63 5.67
CA ALA A 93 -5.46 14.17 6.51
C ALA A 93 -5.36 14.74 7.94
N ARG A 94 -4.17 14.75 8.54
CA ARG A 94 -3.94 15.33 9.88
C ARG A 94 -4.18 16.83 9.94
N ARG A 95 -4.13 17.53 8.82
CA ARG A 95 -4.48 18.97 8.71
C ARG A 95 -5.92 19.22 8.30
N GLY A 96 -6.76 18.18 8.41
CA GLY A 96 -8.20 18.29 8.19
C GLY A 96 -8.64 18.15 6.73
N ALA A 97 -7.74 17.79 5.81
CA ALA A 97 -8.14 17.50 4.44
C ALA A 97 -9.04 16.27 4.38
N ARG A 98 -10.10 16.33 3.59
CA ARG A 98 -11.02 15.21 3.34
C ARG A 98 -10.53 14.37 2.17
N LEU A 99 -10.00 13.19 2.46
CA LEU A 99 -9.50 12.23 1.48
C LEU A 99 -10.55 11.13 1.30
N VAL A 100 -10.98 10.85 0.07
CA VAL A 100 -11.97 9.81 -0.21
C VAL A 100 -11.55 8.90 -1.34
N VAL A 101 -12.15 7.73 -1.42
CA VAL A 101 -12.01 6.80 -2.53
C VAL A 101 -13.23 6.87 -3.45
N THR A 102 -13.03 6.57 -4.75
CA THR A 102 -14.08 6.35 -5.73
C THR A 102 -13.77 5.10 -6.55
N ASP A 103 -14.81 4.42 -7.02
CA ASP A 103 -14.70 3.25 -7.90
C ASP A 103 -14.84 3.61 -9.39
N THR A 104 -15.24 4.85 -9.70
CA THR A 104 -15.55 5.29 -11.06
C THR A 104 -14.35 5.83 -11.82
N ALA A 105 -13.38 6.42 -11.14
CA ALA A 105 -12.15 6.96 -11.76
C ALA A 105 -11.10 5.86 -11.95
N LYS A 106 -11.38 4.88 -12.83
CA LYS A 106 -10.52 3.72 -13.06
C LYS A 106 -9.31 4.07 -13.92
N ALA A 107 -8.15 3.55 -13.56
CA ALA A 107 -6.93 3.56 -14.35
C ALA A 107 -6.38 2.13 -14.49
N TRP A 108 -5.54 1.90 -15.50
CA TRP A 108 -4.87 0.61 -15.75
C TRP A 108 -3.37 0.86 -15.90
N GLU A 109 -2.57 0.00 -15.29
CA GLU A 109 -1.12 0.06 -15.35
C GLU A 109 -0.56 -1.27 -15.84
N ASN A 110 0.26 -1.22 -16.91
CA ASN A 110 0.98 -2.38 -17.39
C ASN A 110 2.05 -2.80 -16.39
N VAL A 111 1.99 -4.06 -15.95
CA VAL A 111 2.98 -4.62 -15.03
C VAL A 111 4.15 -5.18 -15.81
N PRO A 112 5.38 -4.68 -15.60
CA PRO A 112 6.57 -5.24 -16.22
C PRO A 112 6.77 -6.72 -15.87
N ALA A 113 7.27 -7.54 -16.82
CA ALA A 113 7.40 -8.98 -16.66
C ALA A 113 8.36 -9.40 -15.50
N ASP A 114 9.37 -8.60 -15.22
CA ASP A 114 10.27 -8.81 -14.09
C ASP A 114 9.58 -8.62 -12.74
N ARG A 115 8.53 -7.79 -12.68
CA ARG A 115 7.77 -7.49 -11.46
C ARG A 115 6.71 -8.55 -11.09
N VAL A 116 6.41 -9.51 -11.98
CA VAL A 116 5.50 -10.64 -11.66
C VAL A 116 6.22 -11.86 -11.11
N ARG A 117 7.55 -11.84 -11.05
CA ARG A 117 8.34 -12.94 -10.47
C ARG A 117 8.08 -13.03 -8.96
N THR A 118 7.91 -14.26 -8.47
CA THR A 118 7.63 -14.53 -7.04
C THR A 118 8.63 -13.85 -6.11
N GLY A 119 9.94 -13.93 -6.46
CA GLY A 119 11.00 -13.28 -5.67
C GLY A 119 10.78 -11.78 -5.52
N TYR A 120 10.53 -11.08 -6.64
CA TYR A 120 10.24 -9.64 -6.63
C TYR A 120 9.01 -9.31 -5.77
N LEU A 121 7.91 -10.05 -5.95
CA LEU A 121 6.67 -9.82 -5.22
C LEU A 121 6.84 -9.99 -3.70
N LEU A 122 7.58 -11.00 -3.26
CA LEU A 122 7.85 -11.22 -1.84
C LEU A 122 8.79 -10.14 -1.27
N GLN A 123 9.84 -9.77 -1.99
CA GLN A 123 10.74 -8.66 -1.59
C GLN A 123 9.98 -7.32 -1.52
N ARG A 124 9.09 -7.06 -2.47
CA ARG A 124 8.20 -5.90 -2.44
C ARG A 124 7.35 -5.88 -1.17
N MET A 125 6.81 -7.03 -0.74
CA MET A 125 6.03 -7.12 0.50
C MET A 125 6.88 -6.86 1.74
N VAL A 126 8.11 -7.37 1.79
CA VAL A 126 9.06 -7.06 2.88
C VAL A 126 9.31 -5.54 2.95
N ARG A 127 9.59 -4.90 1.81
CA ARG A 127 9.78 -3.45 1.73
C ARG A 127 8.54 -2.68 2.20
N THR A 128 7.37 -3.06 1.72
CA THR A 128 6.09 -2.44 2.16
C THR A 128 5.89 -2.58 3.66
N GLY A 129 6.21 -3.74 4.24
CA GLY A 129 6.16 -3.96 5.68
C GLY A 129 7.11 -3.04 6.46
N ARG A 130 8.34 -2.84 5.98
CA ARG A 130 9.31 -1.90 6.57
C ARG A 130 8.81 -0.46 6.54
N ILE A 131 8.30 -0.01 5.38
CA ILE A 131 7.74 1.33 5.22
C ILE A 131 6.59 1.54 6.20
N TYR A 132 5.65 0.58 6.27
CA TYR A 132 4.54 0.64 7.20
C TYR A 132 5.00 0.74 8.66
N ALA A 133 5.96 -0.09 9.08
CA ALA A 133 6.49 -0.06 10.44
C ALA A 133 7.17 1.27 10.76
N ASN A 134 7.99 1.80 9.87
CA ASN A 134 8.67 3.08 10.07
C ASN A 134 7.67 4.23 10.22
N LEU A 135 6.59 4.25 9.43
CA LEU A 135 5.54 5.25 9.56
C LEU A 135 4.71 5.07 10.83
N ALA A 136 4.33 3.83 11.15
CA ALA A 136 3.48 3.51 12.30
C ALA A 136 4.20 3.69 13.64
N LEU A 137 5.52 3.50 13.67
CA LEU A 137 6.33 3.56 14.88
C LEU A 137 7.05 4.90 15.06
N ARG A 138 6.83 5.88 14.18
CA ARG A 138 7.41 7.23 14.30
C ARG A 138 6.92 7.87 15.60
N GLY A 139 7.85 8.11 16.55
CA GLY A 139 7.51 8.65 17.88
C GLY A 139 6.84 7.66 18.85
N VAL A 140 6.75 6.38 18.49
CA VAL A 140 6.20 5.34 19.37
C VAL A 140 7.31 4.63 20.13
N HIS A 141 7.19 4.57 21.46
CA HIS A 141 8.15 3.95 22.37
C HIS A 141 7.48 3.00 23.38
N GLY A 142 8.28 2.22 24.09
CA GLY A 142 7.83 1.40 25.20
C GLY A 142 6.85 0.27 24.81
N PRO A 143 5.81 0.02 25.66
CA PRO A 143 4.94 -1.16 25.51
C PRO A 143 4.17 -1.22 24.19
N ARG A 144 3.85 -0.07 23.60
CA ARG A 144 3.17 -0.04 22.28
C ARG A 144 4.06 -0.58 21.16
N ARG A 145 5.36 -0.33 21.23
CA ARG A 145 6.33 -0.90 20.25
C ARG A 145 6.46 -2.41 20.43
N LEU A 146 6.44 -2.89 21.67
CA LEU A 146 6.43 -4.32 21.98
C LEU A 146 5.15 -5.01 21.48
N ALA A 147 3.99 -4.40 21.74
CA ALA A 147 2.71 -4.91 21.25
C ALA A 147 2.68 -5.02 19.72
N PHE A 148 3.22 -4.02 19.00
CA PHE A 148 3.37 -4.07 17.55
C PHE A 148 4.27 -5.23 17.09
N ALA A 149 5.37 -5.46 17.79
CA ALA A 149 6.29 -6.57 17.50
C ALA A 149 5.62 -7.94 17.68
N ILE A 150 4.90 -8.12 18.79
CA ILE A 150 4.15 -9.36 19.09
C ILE A 150 3.07 -9.60 18.02
N ASP A 151 2.28 -8.59 17.68
CA ASP A 151 1.26 -8.68 16.63
C ASP A 151 1.86 -9.09 15.27
N ALA A 152 2.97 -8.45 14.88
CA ALA A 152 3.66 -8.77 13.63
C ALA A 152 4.25 -10.19 13.64
N LEU A 153 4.79 -10.65 14.78
CA LEU A 153 5.32 -12.01 14.94
C LEU A 153 4.21 -13.06 14.85
N LEU A 154 3.11 -12.88 15.58
CA LEU A 154 1.97 -13.80 15.53
C LEU A 154 1.40 -13.90 14.11
N LYS A 155 1.22 -12.77 13.43
CA LYS A 155 0.76 -12.74 12.03
C LYS A 155 1.76 -13.39 11.07
N LEU A 156 3.06 -13.27 11.31
CA LEU A 156 4.09 -13.95 10.53
C LEU A 156 3.96 -15.47 10.70
N LEU A 157 3.86 -15.97 11.92
CA LEU A 157 3.77 -17.41 12.21
C LEU A 157 2.50 -18.04 11.62
N VAL A 158 1.34 -17.40 11.85
CA VAL A 158 0.05 -17.85 11.29
C VAL A 158 0.08 -17.84 9.76
N ALA A 159 0.58 -16.77 9.15
CA ALA A 159 0.66 -16.68 7.69
C ALA A 159 1.64 -17.69 7.09
N THR A 160 2.77 -17.97 7.75
CA THR A 160 3.74 -18.98 7.30
C THR A 160 3.17 -20.39 7.43
N GLY A 161 2.58 -20.74 8.58
CA GLY A 161 1.94 -22.05 8.78
C GLY A 161 0.79 -22.28 7.79
N GLY A 162 -0.06 -21.28 7.60
CA GLY A 162 -1.12 -21.34 6.60
C GLY A 162 -0.60 -21.46 5.17
N ALA A 163 0.49 -20.76 4.81
CA ALA A 163 1.10 -20.87 3.48
C ALA A 163 1.62 -22.29 3.19
N ILE A 164 2.21 -22.94 4.19
CA ILE A 164 2.67 -24.33 4.08
C ILE A 164 1.47 -25.27 3.94
N ALA A 165 0.45 -25.12 4.78
CA ALA A 165 -0.74 -25.98 4.78
C ALA A 165 -1.54 -25.90 3.46
N PHE A 166 -1.64 -24.71 2.86
CA PHE A 166 -2.38 -24.52 1.60
C PHE A 166 -1.54 -24.79 0.34
N LEU A 167 -0.22 -24.94 0.44
CA LEU A 167 0.64 -25.13 -0.73
C LEU A 167 0.23 -26.31 -1.65
N PRO A 168 -0.15 -27.49 -1.14
CA PRO A 168 -0.60 -28.61 -1.97
C PRO A 168 -2.05 -28.47 -2.44
N ILE A 169 -2.87 -27.61 -1.84
CA ILE A 169 -4.32 -27.55 -2.04
C ILE A 169 -4.70 -26.34 -2.92
N ASP A 170 -4.19 -25.16 -2.59
CA ASP A 170 -4.53 -23.89 -3.22
C ASP A 170 -3.29 -22.98 -3.31
N ARG A 171 -2.64 -22.99 -4.47
CA ARG A 171 -1.46 -22.17 -4.74
C ARG A 171 -1.73 -20.67 -4.61
N THR A 172 -2.91 -20.21 -5.00
CA THR A 172 -3.30 -18.79 -4.90
C THR A 172 -3.37 -18.36 -3.44
N ARG A 173 -4.04 -19.15 -2.60
CA ARG A 173 -4.17 -18.90 -1.17
C ARG A 173 -2.82 -19.00 -0.45
N ALA A 174 -2.03 -20.03 -0.77
CA ALA A 174 -0.68 -20.19 -0.24
C ALA A 174 0.19 -18.96 -0.57
N PHE A 175 0.13 -18.46 -1.80
CA PHE A 175 0.89 -17.28 -2.21
C PHE A 175 0.43 -15.99 -1.51
N ARG A 176 -0.88 -15.78 -1.37
CA ARG A 176 -1.41 -14.65 -0.59
C ARG A 176 -0.91 -14.67 0.86
N LEU A 177 -0.85 -15.85 1.46
CA LEU A 177 -0.32 -16.01 2.81
C LEU A 177 1.21 -15.76 2.86
N ARG A 178 1.98 -16.23 1.88
CA ARG A 178 3.42 -15.91 1.76
C ARG A 178 3.65 -14.40 1.65
N MET A 179 2.86 -13.69 0.88
CA MET A 179 2.94 -12.23 0.80
C MET A 179 2.67 -11.56 2.16
N LYS A 180 1.64 -12.04 2.90
CA LYS A 180 1.35 -11.55 4.26
C LYS A 180 2.50 -11.84 5.22
N ALA A 181 3.08 -13.05 5.17
CA ALA A 181 4.25 -13.42 5.96
C ALA A 181 5.44 -12.49 5.65
N SER A 182 5.74 -12.27 4.37
CA SER A 182 6.82 -11.37 3.94
C SER A 182 6.61 -9.93 4.42
N SER A 183 5.38 -9.43 4.37
CA SER A 183 5.07 -8.09 4.91
C SER A 183 5.32 -8.01 6.42
N ASN A 184 4.92 -9.02 7.20
CA ASN A 184 5.15 -9.03 8.64
C ASN A 184 6.64 -9.24 8.99
N LEU A 185 7.38 -10.02 8.19
CA LEU A 185 8.84 -10.08 8.30
C LEU A 185 9.47 -8.70 8.08
N GLY A 186 8.97 -7.95 7.11
CA GLY A 186 9.38 -6.56 6.87
C GLY A 186 9.13 -5.66 8.08
N LYS A 187 7.95 -5.74 8.71
CA LYS A 187 7.63 -5.00 9.93
C LYS A 187 8.59 -5.32 11.07
N LEU A 188 8.88 -6.59 11.29
CA LEU A 188 9.82 -7.02 12.32
C LEU A 188 11.24 -6.53 12.03
N SER A 189 11.72 -6.65 10.79
CA SER A 189 13.07 -6.20 10.41
C SER A 189 13.29 -4.70 10.64
N ALA A 190 12.25 -3.88 10.50
CA ALA A 190 12.32 -2.45 10.77
C ALA A 190 12.57 -2.14 12.26
N LEU A 191 12.11 -3.00 13.19
CA LEU A 191 12.36 -2.85 14.62
C LEU A 191 13.84 -2.99 15.00
N PHE A 192 14.61 -3.73 14.19
CA PHE A 192 16.05 -3.95 14.35
C PHE A 192 16.91 -2.98 13.49
N GLY A 193 16.35 -1.85 13.06
CA GLY A 193 17.08 -0.82 12.33
C GLY A 193 17.28 -1.10 10.84
N ALA A 194 16.65 -2.13 10.29
CA ALA A 194 16.70 -2.36 8.84
C ALA A 194 15.97 -1.24 8.10
N ARG A 195 16.74 -0.43 7.38
CA ARG A 195 16.18 0.62 6.52
C ARG A 195 15.54 -0.01 5.27
N PRO A 196 14.50 0.61 4.70
CA PRO A 196 13.97 0.18 3.41
C PRO A 196 15.09 0.22 2.36
N THR A 197 15.23 -0.85 1.60
CA THR A 197 16.12 -0.88 0.43
C THR A 197 15.57 0.02 -0.66
N ALA A 198 16.46 0.59 -1.50
CA ALA A 198 16.04 1.46 -2.60
C ALA A 198 14.94 0.82 -3.46
N ALA A 199 13.96 1.63 -3.87
CA ALA A 199 12.79 1.16 -4.60
C ALA A 199 13.10 0.71 -6.04
N TRP A 200 14.27 1.10 -6.57
CA TRP A 200 14.60 1.07 -8.00
C TRP A 200 15.99 0.48 -8.30
N SER A 201 16.47 -0.45 -7.51
CA SER A 201 17.65 -1.25 -7.84
C SER A 201 17.28 -2.60 -8.43
#